data_a135388a6bc142d2ef84e38eead116d6
#
_entry.id   a135388a6bc142d2ef84e38eead116d6
#
_cell.length_a   1.000
_cell.length_b   1.000
_cell.length_c   1.000
_cell.angle_alpha   90.00
_cell.angle_beta   90.00
_cell.angle_gamma   90.00
#
_symmetry.space_group_name_H-M   'P 1'
#
loop_
_entity.id
_entity.type
_entity.pdbx_description
1 polymer ?
#
loop_
_entity_poly.entity_id
_entity_poly.type
_entity_poly.pdbx_seq_one_letter_code
_entity_poly.pdbx_strand_id
1 'polypeptide(L)'
;MERLNKKVQPVVRLEHARKAFGGNRVLNDISLSVMPGEVVAIIGPSGGGKSTLLRCMTLLERLDGGGLWYGGFPAGEDGELAVARPAGGEPGGKAVYGDKGVLAQARQRFGLVFQNFNLFPHMSVMRNIMDAPLVVQKRDRAEVERQARALVQKMGLAGCEDKVPCQLSGGQQQRASIARALAMNPQVLYFDEPTSALDPELTGEVLKVLKQLAAEDTTMIVVTHEMAFARDVADRVVFMDGGVIVEEGAAEQVMDAPVHERTREFLSRFSG
;
A
#
# COMPACT_ATOMS: atom_id res chain seq x y z
N MET A 1 -25.67 -25.30 17.95
CA MET A 1 -25.52 -24.35 16.84
C MET A 1 -24.19 -23.62 17.05
N GLU A 2 -23.10 -24.25 16.65
CA GLU A 2 -21.77 -23.67 16.69
C GLU A 2 -21.64 -22.66 15.54
N ARG A 3 -21.67 -21.38 15.87
CA ARG A 3 -21.13 -20.36 14.96
C ARG A 3 -19.62 -20.56 14.97
N LEU A 4 -19.11 -21.20 13.92
CA LEU A 4 -17.68 -21.25 13.59
C LEU A 4 -17.14 -19.83 13.68
N ASN A 5 -16.29 -19.60 14.67
CA ASN A 5 -15.50 -18.39 14.86
C ASN A 5 -14.46 -18.37 13.70
N LYS A 6 -14.87 -17.90 12.51
CA LYS A 6 -13.95 -17.71 11.40
C LYS A 6 -12.95 -16.66 11.87
N LYS A 7 -11.75 -17.07 12.24
CA LYS A 7 -10.63 -16.16 12.46
C LYS A 7 -10.50 -15.31 11.19
N VAL A 8 -10.67 -14.00 11.34
CA VAL A 8 -10.44 -13.08 10.23
C VAL A 8 -8.97 -13.24 9.83
N GLN A 9 -8.74 -13.57 8.56
CA GLN A 9 -7.38 -13.75 8.05
C GLN A 9 -6.83 -12.41 7.53
N PRO A 10 -5.52 -12.16 7.64
CA PRO A 10 -4.91 -10.96 7.11
C PRO A 10 -5.05 -10.90 5.57
N VAL A 11 -5.24 -9.70 5.01
CA VAL A 11 -5.24 -9.48 3.56
C VAL A 11 -3.85 -9.61 2.97
N VAL A 12 -2.82 -9.30 3.75
CA VAL A 12 -1.43 -9.51 3.40
C VAL A 12 -0.64 -9.91 4.62
N ARG A 13 0.25 -10.88 4.45
CA ARG A 13 1.14 -11.39 5.49
C ARG A 13 2.55 -11.55 4.92
N LEU A 14 3.51 -10.96 5.61
CA LEU A 14 4.92 -11.04 5.34
C LEU A 14 5.60 -11.69 6.54
N GLU A 15 6.48 -12.65 6.33
CA GLU A 15 7.19 -13.35 7.41
C GLU A 15 8.67 -13.44 7.11
N HIS A 16 9.47 -13.04 8.10
CA HIS A 16 10.92 -13.14 8.10
C HIS A 16 11.57 -12.60 6.81
N ALA A 17 11.00 -11.49 6.27
CA ALA A 17 11.42 -10.92 5.01
C ALA A 17 12.82 -10.35 5.08
N ARG A 18 13.64 -10.72 4.12
CA ARG A 18 15.02 -10.27 3.97
C ARG A 18 15.27 -9.77 2.57
N LYS A 19 16.02 -8.67 2.47
CA LYS A 19 16.44 -8.09 1.19
C LYS A 19 17.80 -7.43 1.32
N ALA A 20 18.67 -7.69 0.34
CA ALA A 20 19.96 -7.02 0.24
C ALA A 20 20.20 -6.52 -1.20
N PHE A 21 20.99 -5.48 -1.34
CA PHE A 21 21.46 -4.94 -2.60
C PHE A 21 22.99 -4.80 -2.55
N GLY A 22 23.71 -5.45 -3.45
CA GLY A 22 25.17 -5.37 -3.50
C GLY A 22 25.85 -5.73 -2.18
N GLY A 23 25.28 -6.67 -1.39
CA GLY A 23 25.79 -7.08 -0.08
C GLY A 23 25.27 -6.26 1.11
N ASN A 24 24.69 -5.08 0.88
CA ASN A 24 24.07 -4.26 1.94
C ASN A 24 22.68 -4.79 2.27
N ARG A 25 22.44 -5.21 3.52
CA ARG A 25 21.12 -5.61 3.99
C ARG A 25 20.24 -4.39 4.18
N VAL A 26 19.11 -4.36 3.49
CA VAL A 26 18.11 -3.26 3.55
C VAL A 26 16.86 -3.69 4.31
N LEU A 27 16.49 -4.98 4.24
CA LEU A 27 15.47 -5.56 5.12
C LEU A 27 16.12 -6.73 5.88
N ASN A 28 15.90 -6.74 7.18
CA ASN A 28 16.50 -7.71 8.08
C ASN A 28 15.44 -8.31 9.01
N ASP A 29 14.85 -9.41 8.56
CA ASP A 29 13.89 -10.19 9.35
C ASP A 29 12.58 -9.46 9.68
N ILE A 30 11.96 -8.87 8.66
CA ILE A 30 10.69 -8.15 8.80
C ILE A 30 9.53 -9.12 8.75
N SER A 31 8.65 -9.06 9.75
CA SER A 31 7.35 -9.73 9.74
C SER A 31 6.25 -8.70 9.95
N LEU A 32 5.21 -8.73 9.11
CA LEU A 32 4.09 -7.79 9.13
C LEU A 32 2.83 -8.48 8.60
N SER A 33 1.72 -8.33 9.28
CA SER A 33 0.41 -8.76 8.79
C SER A 33 -0.56 -7.58 8.82
N VAL A 34 -1.46 -7.48 7.84
CA VAL A 34 -2.44 -6.40 7.76
C VAL A 34 -3.84 -7.00 7.60
N MET A 35 -4.76 -6.53 8.45
CA MET A 35 -6.12 -7.03 8.51
C MET A 35 -7.03 -6.29 7.51
N PRO A 36 -8.17 -6.90 7.09
CA PRO A 36 -9.16 -6.21 6.28
C PRO A 36 -9.65 -4.91 6.94
N GLY A 37 -9.71 -3.83 6.18
CA GLY A 37 -10.13 -2.51 6.68
C GLY A 37 -9.08 -1.75 7.47
N GLU A 38 -7.93 -2.36 7.77
CA GLU A 38 -6.88 -1.74 8.57
C GLU A 38 -6.05 -0.73 7.77
N VAL A 39 -5.77 0.41 8.36
CA VAL A 39 -4.83 1.43 7.86
C VAL A 39 -3.53 1.34 8.64
N VAL A 40 -2.46 0.89 7.99
CA VAL A 40 -1.13 0.80 8.57
C VAL A 40 -0.24 1.91 8.02
N ALA A 41 0.24 2.81 8.89
CA ALA A 41 1.25 3.80 8.51
C ALA A 41 2.66 3.28 8.83
N ILE A 42 3.55 3.33 7.85
CA ILE A 42 4.96 2.98 8.01
C ILE A 42 5.77 4.29 8.02
N ILE A 43 6.39 4.57 9.15
CA ILE A 43 7.18 5.77 9.39
C ILE A 43 8.64 5.43 9.70
N GLY A 44 9.53 6.42 9.65
CA GLY A 44 10.95 6.26 10.00
C GLY A 44 11.88 7.09 9.11
N PRO A 45 13.18 7.11 9.40
CA PRO A 45 14.16 7.90 8.65
C PRO A 45 14.29 7.44 7.19
N SER A 46 14.81 8.36 6.35
CA SER A 46 15.20 8.01 4.98
C SER A 46 16.28 6.92 5.01
N GLY A 47 16.21 5.97 4.10
CA GLY A 47 17.10 4.81 4.10
C GLY A 47 16.74 3.70 5.09
N GLY A 48 15.71 3.85 5.92
CA GLY A 48 15.25 2.84 6.90
C GLY A 48 14.65 1.56 6.30
N GLY A 49 14.52 1.45 4.97
CA GLY A 49 14.00 0.25 4.29
C GLY A 49 12.52 0.30 3.92
N LYS A 50 11.77 1.35 4.30
CA LYS A 50 10.31 1.49 4.11
C LYS A 50 9.85 1.25 2.66
N SER A 51 10.38 2.01 1.70
CA SER A 51 10.02 1.86 0.28
C SER A 51 10.49 0.52 -0.30
N THR A 52 11.60 -0.04 0.20
CA THR A 52 12.04 -1.39 -0.19
C THR A 52 11.07 -2.46 0.31
N LEU A 53 10.58 -2.33 1.54
CA LEU A 53 9.56 -3.21 2.09
C LEU A 53 8.30 -3.18 1.21
N LEU A 54 7.79 -1.98 0.92
CA LEU A 54 6.62 -1.77 0.08
C LEU A 54 6.84 -2.35 -1.33
N ARG A 55 8.00 -2.13 -1.95
CA ARG A 55 8.36 -2.69 -3.27
C ARG A 55 8.43 -4.21 -3.26
N CYS A 56 8.89 -4.82 -2.18
CA CYS A 56 8.87 -6.29 -2.04
C CYS A 56 7.44 -6.82 -1.92
N MET A 57 6.59 -6.17 -1.11
CA MET A 57 5.19 -6.54 -0.96
C MET A 57 4.42 -6.39 -2.28
N THR A 58 4.71 -5.36 -3.08
CA THR A 58 4.05 -5.11 -4.37
C THR A 58 4.71 -5.80 -5.57
N LEU A 59 5.65 -6.71 -5.35
CA LEU A 59 6.33 -7.49 -6.40
C LEU A 59 7.11 -6.64 -7.41
N LEU A 60 7.47 -5.40 -7.06
CA LEU A 60 8.44 -4.59 -7.81
C LEU A 60 9.87 -5.03 -7.52
N GLU A 61 10.11 -5.54 -6.31
CA GLU A 61 11.34 -6.19 -5.90
C GLU A 61 11.04 -7.60 -5.38
N ARG A 62 12.04 -8.49 -5.44
CA ARG A 62 11.93 -9.83 -4.89
C ARG A 62 12.63 -9.89 -3.54
N LEU A 63 12.02 -10.56 -2.58
CA LEU A 63 12.66 -10.95 -1.33
C LEU A 63 13.82 -11.91 -1.62
N ASP A 64 14.87 -11.82 -0.84
CA ASP A 64 15.96 -12.81 -0.85
C ASP A 64 15.64 -13.95 0.13
N GLY A 65 14.91 -13.68 1.21
CA GLY A 65 14.47 -14.67 2.18
C GLY A 65 13.11 -14.33 2.78
N GLY A 66 12.50 -15.34 3.42
CA GLY A 66 11.17 -15.22 4.03
C GLY A 66 10.02 -15.54 3.07
N GLY A 67 8.81 -15.12 3.44
CA GLY A 67 7.61 -15.43 2.69
C GLY A 67 6.65 -14.25 2.58
N LEU A 68 5.81 -14.28 1.54
CA LEU A 68 4.76 -13.30 1.26
C LEU A 68 3.48 -14.02 0.86
N TRP A 69 2.38 -13.67 1.51
CA TRP A 69 1.06 -14.21 1.24
C TRP A 69 0.05 -13.10 1.08
N TYR A 70 -0.90 -13.29 0.18
CA TYR A 70 -2.12 -12.48 0.05
C TYR A 70 -3.32 -13.34 0.40
N GLY A 71 -4.11 -12.90 1.37
CA GLY A 71 -5.31 -13.58 1.87
C GLY A 71 -6.58 -12.79 1.61
N GLY A 72 -7.67 -13.18 2.31
CA GLY A 72 -8.87 -12.35 2.40
C GLY A 72 -9.83 -12.45 1.21
N PHE A 73 -10.09 -13.65 0.69
CA PHE A 73 -11.16 -13.84 -0.30
C PHE A 73 -12.55 -13.98 0.33
N PRO A 74 -13.63 -13.59 -0.42
CA PRO A 74 -14.98 -13.89 0.01
C PRO A 74 -15.12 -15.39 0.25
N ALA A 75 -15.82 -15.71 1.32
CA ALA A 75 -16.05 -17.03 1.87
C ALA A 75 -16.21 -18.13 0.80
N GLY A 76 -15.31 -19.09 0.80
CA GLY A 76 -15.45 -20.32 0.02
C GLY A 76 -14.17 -21.10 -0.21
N GLU A 77 -13.04 -20.47 -0.27
CA GLU A 77 -11.77 -21.16 -0.46
C GLU A 77 -10.78 -20.77 0.62
N ASP A 78 -10.36 -21.73 1.39
CA ASP A 78 -9.33 -21.66 2.43
C ASP A 78 -7.99 -21.32 1.78
N GLY A 79 -7.75 -20.01 1.49
CA GLY A 79 -6.55 -19.88 0.73
C GLY A 79 -5.89 -18.52 0.75
N GLU A 80 -4.95 -18.32 1.67
CA GLU A 80 -3.87 -17.40 1.43
C GLU A 80 -3.15 -17.81 0.13
N LEU A 81 -3.05 -16.87 -0.81
CA LEU A 81 -2.22 -17.04 -2.00
C LEU A 81 -0.77 -16.89 -1.58
N ALA A 82 -0.04 -17.97 -1.49
CA ALA A 82 1.39 -17.94 -1.22
C ALA A 82 2.14 -17.45 -2.46
N VAL A 83 2.58 -16.20 -2.41
CA VAL A 83 3.33 -15.52 -3.48
C VAL A 83 4.81 -15.90 -3.44
N ALA A 84 5.36 -15.95 -2.22
CA ALA A 84 6.68 -16.46 -1.94
C ALA A 84 6.64 -17.30 -0.65
N ARG A 85 7.39 -18.39 -0.60
CA ARG A 85 7.56 -19.24 0.57
C ARG A 85 9.05 -19.40 0.91
N PRO A 86 9.41 -19.50 2.19
CA PRO A 86 10.78 -19.82 2.54
C PRO A 86 11.11 -21.24 2.10
N ALA A 87 12.29 -21.44 1.51
CA ALA A 87 12.80 -22.75 1.11
C ALA A 87 12.89 -23.67 2.32
N GLY A 88 12.45 -24.91 2.18
CA GLY A 88 12.44 -25.89 3.27
C GLY A 88 11.46 -25.61 4.40
N GLY A 89 10.64 -24.54 4.32
CA GLY A 89 9.75 -24.11 5.40
C GLY A 89 10.46 -23.45 6.57
N GLU A 90 11.76 -23.19 6.48
CA GLU A 90 12.56 -22.60 7.55
C GLU A 90 12.32 -21.07 7.63
N PRO A 91 12.09 -20.50 8.83
CA PRO A 91 11.95 -19.06 9.01
C PRO A 91 13.12 -18.28 8.40
N GLY A 92 12.85 -17.35 7.50
CA GLY A 92 13.88 -16.55 6.83
C GLY A 92 14.73 -17.30 5.79
N GLY A 93 14.39 -18.56 5.46
CA GLY A 93 14.99 -19.29 4.36
C GLY A 93 14.85 -18.55 3.02
N LYS A 94 15.65 -18.93 2.01
CA LYS A 94 15.61 -18.32 0.67
C LYS A 94 14.17 -18.24 0.14
N ALA A 95 13.75 -17.08 -0.33
CA ALA A 95 12.39 -16.90 -0.87
C ALA A 95 12.22 -17.64 -2.21
N VAL A 96 11.25 -18.54 -2.27
CA VAL A 96 10.85 -19.27 -3.47
C VAL A 96 9.50 -18.75 -3.93
N TYR A 97 9.48 -18.08 -5.08
CA TYR A 97 8.29 -17.48 -5.65
C TYR A 97 7.45 -18.51 -6.41
N GLY A 98 6.14 -18.32 -6.36
CA GLY A 98 5.20 -19.07 -7.19
C GLY A 98 5.41 -18.81 -8.69
N ASP A 99 4.70 -19.57 -9.51
CA ASP A 99 4.74 -19.44 -10.96
C ASP A 99 4.17 -18.10 -11.47
N LYS A 100 4.19 -17.92 -12.81
CA LYS A 100 3.67 -16.69 -13.44
C LYS A 100 2.17 -16.48 -13.17
N GLY A 101 1.40 -17.56 -13.03
CA GLY A 101 -0.04 -17.52 -12.73
C GLY A 101 -0.30 -16.98 -11.32
N VAL A 102 0.42 -17.51 -10.33
CA VAL A 102 0.36 -17.02 -8.95
C VAL A 102 0.74 -15.54 -8.85
N LEU A 103 1.82 -15.13 -9.52
CA LEU A 103 2.24 -13.73 -9.52
C LEU A 103 1.23 -12.80 -10.22
N ALA A 104 0.59 -13.27 -11.29
CA ALA A 104 -0.46 -12.51 -11.98
C ALA A 104 -1.71 -12.34 -11.10
N GLN A 105 -2.12 -13.39 -10.40
CA GLN A 105 -3.22 -13.31 -9.42
C GLN A 105 -2.90 -12.36 -8.27
N ALA A 106 -1.69 -12.44 -7.71
CA ALA A 106 -1.27 -11.55 -6.63
C ALA A 106 -1.34 -10.06 -7.05
N ARG A 107 -0.87 -9.72 -8.26
CA ARG A 107 -0.92 -8.35 -8.77
C ARG A 107 -2.32 -7.78 -8.96
N GLN A 108 -3.35 -8.60 -9.02
CA GLN A 108 -4.74 -8.15 -9.07
C GLN A 108 -5.33 -7.87 -7.69
N ARG A 109 -4.66 -8.27 -6.60
CA ARG A 109 -5.15 -8.12 -5.24
C ARG A 109 -4.78 -6.78 -4.61
N PHE A 110 -3.83 -6.07 -5.17
CA PHE A 110 -3.39 -4.79 -4.64
C PHE A 110 -3.37 -3.69 -5.69
N GLY A 111 -3.53 -2.45 -5.22
CA GLY A 111 -3.23 -1.24 -5.96
C GLY A 111 -1.98 -0.58 -5.40
N LEU A 112 -1.18 0.05 -6.25
CA LEU A 112 0.01 0.79 -5.84
C LEU A 112 -0.07 2.21 -6.36
N VAL A 113 0.11 3.17 -5.44
CA VAL A 113 0.19 4.60 -5.70
C VAL A 113 1.61 5.05 -5.41
N PHE A 114 2.29 5.59 -6.42
CA PHE A 114 3.68 6.01 -6.35
C PHE A 114 3.82 7.47 -5.92
N GLN A 115 4.97 7.83 -5.43
CA GLN A 115 5.39 9.20 -5.14
C GLN A 115 5.27 10.13 -6.36
N ASN A 116 5.69 9.67 -7.54
CA ASN A 116 5.76 10.44 -8.78
C ASN A 116 4.53 10.23 -9.71
N PHE A 117 3.35 9.95 -9.13
CA PHE A 117 2.07 9.75 -9.84
C PHE A 117 2.06 8.62 -10.87
N ASN A 118 3.07 8.50 -11.70
CA ASN A 118 3.30 7.47 -12.73
C ASN A 118 2.08 7.26 -13.67
N LEU A 119 1.37 8.33 -14.01
CA LEU A 119 0.31 8.30 -15.01
C LEU A 119 0.92 8.09 -16.41
N PHE A 120 0.18 7.44 -17.29
CA PHE A 120 0.55 7.34 -18.70
C PHE A 120 0.41 8.73 -19.35
N PRO A 121 1.51 9.38 -19.76
CA PRO A 121 1.50 10.80 -20.14
C PRO A 121 0.70 11.10 -21.41
N HIS A 122 0.50 10.10 -22.27
CA HIS A 122 -0.25 10.21 -23.53
C HIS A 122 -1.71 9.79 -23.42
N MET A 123 -2.17 9.40 -22.23
CA MET A 123 -3.55 8.99 -21.97
C MET A 123 -4.27 10.06 -21.16
N SER A 124 -5.57 10.26 -21.44
CA SER A 124 -6.43 11.09 -20.60
C SER A 124 -6.64 10.49 -19.22
N VAL A 125 -7.18 11.26 -18.27
CA VAL A 125 -7.55 10.79 -16.93
C VAL A 125 -8.45 9.57 -17.04
N MET A 126 -9.52 9.63 -17.82
CA MET A 126 -10.43 8.49 -18.01
C MET A 126 -9.69 7.28 -18.53
N ARG A 127 -8.84 7.44 -19.53
CA ARG A 127 -8.09 6.31 -20.10
C ARG A 127 -7.08 5.73 -19.13
N ASN A 128 -6.40 6.55 -18.33
CA ASN A 128 -5.52 6.08 -17.26
C ASN A 128 -6.26 5.20 -16.25
N ILE A 129 -7.52 5.55 -15.90
CA ILE A 129 -8.34 4.81 -14.94
C ILE A 129 -8.89 3.50 -15.56
N MET A 130 -9.32 3.55 -16.82
CA MET A 130 -10.04 2.44 -17.47
C MET A 130 -9.14 1.37 -18.07
N ASP A 131 -7.89 1.69 -18.42
CA ASP A 131 -7.02 0.83 -19.23
C ASP A 131 -6.79 -0.55 -18.58
N ALA A 132 -6.35 -0.56 -17.33
CA ALA A 132 -6.04 -1.82 -16.65
C ALA A 132 -7.28 -2.71 -16.41
N PRO A 133 -8.45 -2.22 -15.95
CA PRO A 133 -9.67 -3.02 -15.88
C PRO A 133 -10.09 -3.64 -17.22
N LEU A 134 -9.95 -2.90 -18.33
CA LEU A 134 -10.29 -3.39 -19.65
C LEU A 134 -9.30 -4.42 -20.18
N VAL A 135 -7.99 -4.14 -20.08
CA VAL A 135 -6.94 -4.92 -20.71
C VAL A 135 -6.54 -6.14 -19.87
N VAL A 136 -6.38 -5.94 -18.54
CA VAL A 136 -5.89 -6.98 -17.63
C VAL A 136 -7.03 -7.85 -17.11
N GLN A 137 -8.12 -7.21 -16.62
CA GLN A 137 -9.27 -7.93 -16.06
C GLN A 137 -10.31 -8.30 -17.12
N LYS A 138 -10.21 -7.74 -18.33
CA LYS A 138 -11.13 -8.00 -19.45
C LYS A 138 -12.61 -7.75 -19.09
N ARG A 139 -12.85 -6.73 -18.24
CA ARG A 139 -14.20 -6.36 -17.80
C ARG A 139 -14.98 -5.66 -18.89
N ASP A 140 -16.30 -5.68 -18.76
CA ASP A 140 -17.20 -4.98 -19.69
C ASP A 140 -16.92 -3.47 -19.73
N ARG A 141 -16.87 -2.92 -20.94
CA ARG A 141 -16.52 -1.51 -21.16
C ARG A 141 -17.50 -0.54 -20.50
N ALA A 142 -18.80 -0.83 -20.59
CA ALA A 142 -19.81 0.06 -20.03
C ALA A 142 -19.79 0.06 -18.50
N GLU A 143 -19.49 -1.10 -17.89
CA GLU A 143 -19.29 -1.24 -16.46
C GLU A 143 -18.06 -0.43 -16.00
N VAL A 144 -16.91 -0.63 -16.67
CA VAL A 144 -15.65 0.05 -16.34
C VAL A 144 -15.79 1.56 -16.50
N GLU A 145 -16.49 2.05 -17.55
CA GLU A 145 -16.73 3.47 -17.75
C GLU A 145 -17.58 4.07 -16.63
N ARG A 146 -18.67 3.40 -16.22
CA ARG A 146 -19.48 3.85 -15.08
C ARG A 146 -18.65 3.95 -13.80
N GLN A 147 -17.85 2.93 -13.51
CA GLN A 147 -16.97 2.94 -12.34
C GLN A 147 -15.93 4.07 -12.43
N ALA A 148 -15.29 4.25 -13.59
CA ALA A 148 -14.30 5.30 -13.79
C ALA A 148 -14.89 6.70 -13.58
N ARG A 149 -16.09 6.97 -14.09
CA ARG A 149 -16.79 8.24 -13.84
C ARG A 149 -17.10 8.45 -12.36
N ALA A 150 -17.54 7.41 -11.65
CA ALA A 150 -17.76 7.49 -10.21
C ALA A 150 -16.46 7.79 -9.45
N LEU A 151 -15.34 7.17 -9.83
CA LEU A 151 -14.02 7.43 -9.25
C LEU A 151 -13.54 8.86 -9.54
N VAL A 152 -13.74 9.38 -10.76
CA VAL A 152 -13.43 10.76 -11.10
C VAL A 152 -14.19 11.74 -10.20
N GLN A 153 -15.49 11.52 -9.98
CA GLN A 153 -16.29 12.33 -9.06
C GLN A 153 -15.78 12.22 -7.62
N LYS A 154 -15.56 10.99 -7.15
CA LYS A 154 -15.04 10.70 -5.79
C LYS A 154 -13.70 11.39 -5.52
N MET A 155 -12.82 11.46 -6.52
CA MET A 155 -11.50 12.09 -6.41
C MET A 155 -11.55 13.62 -6.64
N GLY A 156 -12.73 14.22 -6.86
CA GLY A 156 -12.85 15.65 -7.16
C GLY A 156 -12.16 16.04 -8.46
N LEU A 157 -12.23 15.19 -9.48
CA LEU A 157 -11.61 15.37 -10.79
C LEU A 157 -12.65 15.69 -11.90
N ALA A 158 -13.86 16.10 -11.51
CA ALA A 158 -14.89 16.48 -12.46
C ALA A 158 -14.38 17.60 -13.40
N GLY A 159 -14.59 17.42 -14.71
CA GLY A 159 -14.08 18.32 -15.74
C GLY A 159 -12.61 18.11 -16.13
N CYS A 160 -11.97 17.04 -15.59
CA CYS A 160 -10.61 16.64 -15.96
C CYS A 160 -10.58 15.35 -16.79
N GLU A 161 -11.73 14.78 -17.14
CA GLU A 161 -11.86 13.45 -17.74
C GLU A 161 -11.00 13.27 -18.99
N ASP A 162 -10.98 14.27 -19.88
CA ASP A 162 -10.26 14.25 -21.15
C ASP A 162 -8.86 14.88 -21.08
N LYS A 163 -8.48 15.48 -19.93
CA LYS A 163 -7.15 16.05 -19.74
C LYS A 163 -6.08 14.98 -19.67
N VAL A 164 -4.91 15.29 -20.22
CA VAL A 164 -3.69 14.48 -20.06
C VAL A 164 -2.87 14.98 -18.86
N PRO A 165 -1.96 14.17 -18.29
CA PRO A 165 -1.24 14.51 -17.06
C PRO A 165 -0.58 15.90 -17.05
N CYS A 166 0.02 16.36 -18.15
CA CYS A 166 0.64 17.68 -18.22
C CYS A 166 -0.33 18.86 -18.09
N GLN A 167 -1.63 18.63 -18.17
CA GLN A 167 -2.69 19.63 -18.01
C GLN A 167 -3.30 19.63 -16.60
N LEU A 168 -2.75 18.81 -15.69
CA LEU A 168 -3.24 18.64 -14.32
C LEU A 168 -2.23 19.21 -13.31
N SER A 169 -2.74 19.76 -12.20
CA SER A 169 -1.89 20.05 -11.04
C SER A 169 -1.30 18.77 -10.43
N GLY A 170 -0.25 18.88 -9.64
CA GLY A 170 0.35 17.72 -8.94
C GLY A 170 -0.68 16.95 -8.09
N GLY A 171 -1.52 17.68 -7.33
CA GLY A 171 -2.59 17.06 -6.54
C GLY A 171 -3.66 16.38 -7.40
N GLN A 172 -4.02 16.95 -8.56
CA GLN A 172 -4.92 16.29 -9.52
C GLN A 172 -4.30 15.04 -10.11
N GLN A 173 -3.00 15.06 -10.46
CA GLN A 173 -2.29 13.88 -10.95
C GLN A 173 -2.26 12.77 -9.90
N GLN A 174 -1.99 13.10 -8.63
CA GLN A 174 -1.98 12.13 -7.54
C GLN A 174 -3.37 11.53 -7.32
N ARG A 175 -4.41 12.34 -7.29
CA ARG A 175 -5.80 11.85 -7.16
C ARG A 175 -6.22 10.98 -8.35
N ALA A 176 -5.76 11.29 -9.57
CA ALA A 176 -5.97 10.42 -10.73
C ALA A 176 -5.22 9.08 -10.62
N SER A 177 -4.01 9.08 -10.04
CA SER A 177 -3.27 7.85 -9.79
C SER A 177 -3.95 6.97 -8.75
N ILE A 178 -4.55 7.57 -7.71
CA ILE A 178 -5.37 6.87 -6.71
C ILE A 178 -6.62 6.28 -7.37
N ALA A 179 -7.33 7.06 -8.20
CA ALA A 179 -8.49 6.56 -8.95
C ALA A 179 -8.14 5.35 -9.84
N ARG A 180 -6.99 5.41 -10.52
CA ARG A 180 -6.47 4.31 -11.35
C ARG A 180 -6.22 3.05 -10.52
N ALA A 181 -5.61 3.18 -9.34
CA ALA A 181 -5.37 2.05 -8.45
C ALA A 181 -6.69 1.43 -7.94
N LEU A 182 -7.66 2.26 -7.57
CA LEU A 182 -8.99 1.84 -7.10
C LEU A 182 -9.83 1.15 -8.20
N ALA A 183 -9.64 1.52 -9.47
CA ALA A 183 -10.41 0.94 -10.58
C ALA A 183 -10.23 -0.57 -10.75
N MET A 184 -9.13 -1.11 -10.24
CA MET A 184 -8.84 -2.55 -10.24
C MET A 184 -9.56 -3.32 -9.12
N ASN A 185 -10.33 -2.64 -8.25
CA ASN A 185 -10.99 -3.20 -7.07
C ASN A 185 -10.00 -3.98 -6.16
N PRO A 186 -8.90 -3.38 -5.74
CA PRO A 186 -7.87 -4.04 -4.96
C PRO A 186 -8.37 -4.38 -3.55
N GLN A 187 -7.80 -5.41 -2.93
CA GLN A 187 -8.03 -5.75 -1.52
C GLN A 187 -7.22 -4.88 -0.57
N VAL A 188 -6.08 -4.37 -1.03
CA VAL A 188 -5.21 -3.46 -0.28
C VAL A 188 -4.60 -2.43 -1.22
N LEU A 189 -4.52 -1.19 -0.75
CA LEU A 189 -3.83 -0.09 -1.42
C LEU A 189 -2.50 0.17 -0.73
N TYR A 190 -1.44 0.24 -1.52
CA TYR A 190 -0.12 0.66 -1.08
C TYR A 190 0.16 2.08 -1.55
N PHE A 191 0.70 2.89 -0.66
CA PHE A 191 1.11 4.27 -0.94
C PHE A 191 2.57 4.45 -0.59
N ASP A 192 3.41 4.77 -1.58
CA ASP A 192 4.83 5.08 -1.39
C ASP A 192 5.00 6.60 -1.38
N GLU A 193 4.96 7.21 -0.19
CA GLU A 193 5.11 8.65 0.04
C GLU A 193 4.20 9.51 -0.86
N PRO A 194 2.87 9.36 -0.79
CA PRO A 194 1.94 9.91 -1.78
C PRO A 194 1.89 11.44 -1.84
N THR A 195 2.50 12.15 -0.89
CA THR A 195 2.49 13.61 -0.78
C THR A 195 3.86 14.26 -0.98
N SER A 196 4.95 13.51 -0.99
CA SER A 196 6.32 14.04 -0.97
C SER A 196 6.72 14.83 -2.24
N ALA A 197 5.99 14.66 -3.36
CA ALA A 197 6.20 15.43 -4.60
C ALA A 197 5.26 16.64 -4.72
N LEU A 198 4.52 16.99 -3.66
CA LEU A 198 3.50 18.04 -3.63
C LEU A 198 3.91 19.20 -2.73
N ASP A 199 3.41 20.38 -3.05
CA ASP A 199 3.45 21.50 -2.12
C ASP A 199 2.46 21.30 -0.96
N PRO A 200 2.58 22.07 0.15
CA PRO A 200 1.77 21.88 1.35
C PRO A 200 0.26 22.03 1.13
N GLU A 201 -0.17 22.89 0.19
CA GLU A 201 -1.58 23.11 -0.10
C GLU A 201 -2.18 21.87 -0.79
N LEU A 202 -1.50 21.35 -1.81
CA LEU A 202 -1.93 20.15 -2.55
C LEU A 202 -1.79 18.87 -1.70
N THR A 203 -0.84 18.83 -0.77
CA THR A 203 -0.72 17.77 0.24
C THR A 203 -2.02 17.59 1.01
N GLY A 204 -2.63 18.68 1.50
CA GLY A 204 -3.90 18.64 2.22
C GLY A 204 -5.04 18.01 1.42
N GLU A 205 -5.11 18.28 0.11
CA GLU A 205 -6.13 17.67 -0.77
C GLU A 205 -5.99 16.16 -0.89
N VAL A 206 -4.76 15.66 -1.02
CA VAL A 206 -4.47 14.21 -1.11
C VAL A 206 -4.75 13.51 0.23
N LEU A 207 -4.30 14.10 1.34
CA LEU A 207 -4.57 13.55 2.68
C LEU A 207 -6.07 13.47 2.98
N LYS A 208 -6.88 14.44 2.50
CA LYS A 208 -8.34 14.39 2.62
C LYS A 208 -8.92 13.16 1.90
N VAL A 209 -8.41 12.83 0.72
CA VAL A 209 -8.82 11.61 -0.01
C VAL A 209 -8.43 10.36 0.77
N LEU A 210 -7.22 10.28 1.33
CA LEU A 210 -6.80 9.12 2.13
C LEU A 210 -7.66 8.97 3.39
N LYS A 211 -8.02 10.07 4.07
CA LYS A 211 -8.95 10.07 5.21
C LYS A 211 -10.34 9.53 4.81
N GLN A 212 -10.84 9.93 3.65
CA GLN A 212 -12.10 9.43 3.14
C GLN A 212 -12.04 7.93 2.85
N LEU A 213 -10.96 7.43 2.23
CA LEU A 213 -10.78 6.01 1.96
C LEU A 213 -10.69 5.19 3.25
N ALA A 214 -10.02 5.71 4.28
CA ALA A 214 -9.98 5.10 5.60
C ALA A 214 -11.37 4.99 6.23
N ALA A 215 -12.18 6.05 6.15
CA ALA A 215 -13.55 6.06 6.65
C ALA A 215 -14.50 5.11 5.90
N GLU A 216 -14.10 4.60 4.74
CA GLU A 216 -14.82 3.60 3.94
C GLU A 216 -14.25 2.18 4.12
N ASP A 217 -13.54 1.92 5.22
CA ASP A 217 -12.91 0.63 5.54
C ASP A 217 -11.96 0.11 4.44
N THR A 218 -11.32 1.01 3.67
CA THR A 218 -10.33 0.63 2.67
C THR A 218 -9.05 0.19 3.36
N THR A 219 -8.60 -1.04 3.14
CA THR A 219 -7.31 -1.52 3.66
C THR A 219 -6.17 -0.77 2.99
N MET A 220 -5.29 -0.16 3.78
CA MET A 220 -4.19 0.65 3.26
C MET A 220 -2.87 0.41 4.03
N ILE A 221 -1.76 0.44 3.27
CA ILE A 221 -0.41 0.51 3.81
C ILE A 221 0.22 1.79 3.25
N VAL A 222 0.53 2.73 4.11
CA VAL A 222 0.98 4.07 3.72
C VAL A 222 2.38 4.34 4.27
N VAL A 223 3.39 4.36 3.41
CA VAL A 223 4.70 4.91 3.75
C VAL A 223 4.58 6.43 3.69
N THR A 224 4.83 7.11 4.81
CA THR A 224 4.60 8.55 4.88
C THR A 224 5.56 9.27 5.82
N HIS A 225 5.78 10.55 5.55
CA HIS A 225 6.40 11.54 6.45
C HIS A 225 5.37 12.48 7.09
N GLU A 226 4.08 12.30 6.79
CA GLU A 226 2.99 13.08 7.36
C GLU A 226 2.59 12.53 8.73
N MET A 227 3.22 13.02 9.78
CA MET A 227 3.03 12.50 11.15
C MET A 227 1.60 12.73 11.65
N ALA A 228 0.96 13.84 11.26
CA ALA A 228 -0.45 14.09 11.57
C ALA A 228 -1.38 13.04 10.93
N PHE A 229 -1.11 12.61 9.70
CA PHE A 229 -1.86 11.53 9.07
C PHE A 229 -1.65 10.20 9.81
N ALA A 230 -0.41 9.85 10.14
CA ALA A 230 -0.10 8.61 10.87
C ALA A 230 -0.79 8.57 12.24
N ARG A 231 -0.89 9.73 12.95
CA ARG A 231 -1.56 9.83 14.26
C ARG A 231 -3.08 9.76 14.15
N ASP A 232 -3.67 10.54 13.21
CA ASP A 232 -5.11 10.81 13.21
C ASP A 232 -5.91 9.80 12.39
N VAL A 233 -5.27 9.04 11.49
CA VAL A 233 -5.96 8.23 10.48
C VAL A 233 -5.53 6.78 10.50
N ALA A 234 -4.28 6.47 10.84
CA ALA A 234 -3.84 5.09 10.90
C ALA A 234 -4.40 4.38 12.14
N ASP A 235 -4.80 3.11 11.98
CA ASP A 235 -5.13 2.23 13.11
C ASP A 235 -3.86 1.79 13.83
N ARG A 236 -2.80 1.52 13.03
CA ARG A 236 -1.52 1.04 13.50
C ARG A 236 -0.37 1.76 12.83
N VAL A 237 0.66 2.04 13.62
CA VAL A 237 1.91 2.62 13.15
C VAL A 237 3.04 1.61 13.30
N VAL A 238 3.86 1.51 12.27
CA VAL A 238 5.08 0.71 12.21
C VAL A 238 6.26 1.66 12.04
N PHE A 239 7.10 1.77 13.05
CA PHE A 239 8.33 2.55 12.96
C PHE A 239 9.49 1.65 12.53
N MET A 240 10.09 2.00 11.39
CA MET A 240 11.22 1.27 10.80
C MET A 240 12.50 2.11 10.83
N ASP A 241 13.58 1.50 11.28
CA ASP A 241 14.93 2.07 11.18
C ASP A 241 15.97 0.95 10.95
N GLY A 242 17.01 1.22 10.15
CA GLY A 242 18.08 0.25 9.88
C GLY A 242 17.61 -1.08 9.30
N GLY A 243 16.49 -1.11 8.60
CA GLY A 243 15.97 -2.32 7.96
C GLY A 243 15.21 -3.26 8.90
N VAL A 244 14.86 -2.84 10.10
CA VAL A 244 14.05 -3.60 11.07
C VAL A 244 12.82 -2.81 11.50
N ILE A 245 11.79 -3.50 11.96
CA ILE A 245 10.70 -2.88 12.72
C ILE A 245 11.21 -2.66 14.14
N VAL A 246 11.33 -1.41 14.56
CA VAL A 246 11.82 -1.03 15.89
C VAL A 246 10.66 -0.98 16.88
N GLU A 247 9.52 -0.45 16.45
CA GLU A 247 8.31 -0.37 17.26
C GLU A 247 7.08 -0.49 16.37
N GLU A 248 6.05 -1.15 16.88
CA GLU A 248 4.79 -1.37 16.19
C GLU A 248 3.66 -1.39 17.23
N GLY A 249 2.56 -0.70 16.96
CA GLY A 249 1.42 -0.66 17.86
C GLY A 249 0.29 0.22 17.34
N ALA A 250 -0.75 0.39 18.16
CA ALA A 250 -1.83 1.34 17.89
C ALA A 250 -1.25 2.74 17.62
N ALA A 251 -1.84 3.48 16.67
CA ALA A 251 -1.31 4.77 16.26
C ALA A 251 -1.14 5.72 17.45
N GLU A 252 -2.13 5.85 18.33
CA GLU A 252 -2.07 6.67 19.55
C GLU A 252 -0.88 6.29 20.44
N GLN A 253 -0.64 4.98 20.64
CA GLN A 253 0.46 4.52 21.50
C GLN A 253 1.82 4.84 20.90
N VAL A 254 2.05 4.54 19.62
CA VAL A 254 3.37 4.76 18.97
C VAL A 254 3.66 6.23 18.77
N MET A 255 2.63 7.05 18.46
CA MET A 255 2.81 8.47 18.16
C MET A 255 2.90 9.35 19.40
N ASP A 256 2.12 9.04 20.45
CA ASP A 256 1.98 9.91 21.62
C ASP A 256 2.73 9.38 22.85
N ALA A 257 2.92 8.06 22.96
CA ALA A 257 3.60 7.41 24.07
C ALA A 257 4.55 6.29 23.61
N PRO A 258 5.53 6.58 22.71
CA PRO A 258 6.44 5.58 22.20
C PRO A 258 7.29 4.96 23.30
N VAL A 259 7.39 3.64 23.31
CA VAL A 259 8.14 2.86 24.30
C VAL A 259 9.62 2.83 23.94
N HIS A 260 9.95 2.76 22.66
CA HIS A 260 11.32 2.66 22.20
C HIS A 260 12.04 4.02 22.17
N GLU A 261 13.24 4.09 22.70
CA GLU A 261 14.03 5.34 22.72
C GLU A 261 14.23 5.91 21.31
N ARG A 262 14.55 5.03 20.35
CA ARG A 262 14.78 5.42 18.96
C ARG A 262 13.53 6.01 18.28
N THR A 263 12.34 5.51 18.64
CA THR A 263 11.06 6.07 18.19
C THR A 263 10.85 7.47 18.76
N ARG A 264 11.12 7.67 20.07
CA ARG A 264 11.05 8.99 20.73
C ARG A 264 11.98 10.00 20.08
N GLU A 265 13.23 9.63 19.84
CA GLU A 265 14.21 10.49 19.16
C GLU A 265 13.76 10.89 17.75
N PHE A 266 13.15 9.97 17.01
CA PHE A 266 12.64 10.25 15.67
C PHE A 266 11.45 11.22 15.73
N LEU A 267 10.46 10.93 16.56
CA LEU A 267 9.23 11.72 16.65
C LEU A 267 9.46 13.11 17.24
N SER A 268 10.43 13.28 18.14
CA SER A 268 10.78 14.60 18.73
C SER A 268 11.15 15.65 17.67
N ARG A 269 11.61 15.24 16.50
CA ARG A 269 11.94 16.15 15.38
C ARG A 269 10.71 16.74 14.70
N PHE A 270 9.53 16.17 14.94
CA PHE A 270 8.26 16.59 14.36
C PHE A 270 7.30 17.20 15.41
N SER A 271 7.75 17.30 16.67
CA SER A 271 6.97 17.86 17.80
C SER A 271 7.28 19.35 18.00
N GLY A 272 7.48 20.11 16.91
CA GLY A 272 7.75 21.55 16.94
C GLY A 272 6.54 22.36 16.51
#